data_bf397e9c2561b4c8b87f5ec0698af790
#
_entry.id   bf397e9c2561b4c8b87f5ec0698af790
#
_cell.length_a   1.000
_cell.length_b   1.000
_cell.length_c   1.000
_cell.angle_alpha   90.00
_cell.angle_beta   90.00
_cell.angle_gamma   90.00
#
_symmetry.space_group_name_H-M   'P 1'
#
loop_
_entity.id
_entity.type
_entity.pdbx_description
1 polymer ?
#
loop_
_entity_poly.entity_id
_entity_poly.type
_entity_poly.pdbx_seq_one_letter_code
_entity_poly.pdbx_strand_id
1 'polypeptide(L)'
;VWQSHLDTSDNVLWDISPATNGNIPYSSLPTTMEEYQSFYDYFNGGDIGSGYAINPITSMPYEPQMVRRGDYARVLAEFWADGLDSETPPGHWFNIYNEVSQHPLFEKKWKGQGPVLSDLEYDVQAYLLLGGAMHDAAITAWAIKGYYDYVRPVSAIRYMGDRGQSSDPMLPS
;
A
#
# COMPACT_ATOMS: atom_id res chain seq x y z
N VAL A 1 -5.28 18.01 -5.86
CA VAL A 1 -4.37 16.85 -5.81
C VAL A 1 -5.06 15.60 -6.33
N TRP A 2 -6.18 15.16 -5.74
CA TRP A 2 -6.90 13.95 -6.19
C TRP A 2 -7.43 14.07 -7.62
N GLN A 3 -7.95 15.22 -8.00
CA GLN A 3 -8.47 15.45 -9.37
C GLN A 3 -7.35 15.39 -10.41
N SER A 4 -6.17 15.93 -10.12
CA SER A 4 -5.04 15.83 -11.05
C SER A 4 -4.58 14.38 -11.26
N HIS A 5 -4.76 13.51 -10.27
CA HIS A 5 -4.45 12.09 -10.41
C HIS A 5 -5.51 11.31 -11.22
N LEU A 6 -6.69 11.88 -11.39
CA LEU A 6 -7.76 11.31 -12.22
C LEU A 6 -7.73 11.86 -13.66
N ASP A 7 -6.84 12.77 -13.98
CA ASP A 7 -6.69 13.30 -15.32
C ASP A 7 -6.12 12.22 -16.25
N THR A 8 -6.91 11.83 -17.24
CA THR A 8 -6.49 10.85 -18.25
C THR A 8 -5.39 11.36 -19.17
N SER A 9 -5.15 12.65 -19.22
CA SER A 9 -4.05 13.28 -19.97
C SER A 9 -2.72 13.31 -19.20
N ASP A 10 -2.73 12.94 -17.90
CA ASP A 10 -1.52 12.87 -17.09
C ASP A 10 -0.58 11.78 -17.60
N ASN A 11 0.54 12.19 -18.16
CA ASN A 11 1.58 11.30 -18.68
C ASN A 11 2.75 11.10 -17.70
N VAL A 12 2.65 11.59 -16.48
CA VAL A 12 3.67 11.37 -15.45
C VAL A 12 3.78 9.89 -15.16
N LEU A 13 4.99 9.35 -15.21
CA LEU A 13 5.29 7.97 -14.88
C LEU A 13 5.82 7.86 -13.45
N TRP A 14 5.33 6.88 -12.74
CA TRP A 14 5.85 6.47 -11.43
C TRP A 14 6.45 5.08 -11.52
N ASP A 15 7.60 4.90 -10.89
CA ASP A 15 8.12 3.58 -10.61
C ASP A 15 7.49 3.08 -9.30
N ILE A 16 6.78 1.96 -9.38
CA ILE A 16 6.15 1.31 -8.22
C ILE A 16 6.88 0.05 -7.78
N SER A 17 8.11 -0.14 -8.25
CA SER A 17 8.94 -1.26 -7.82
C SER A 17 9.32 -1.13 -6.33
N PRO A 18 9.67 -2.25 -5.66
CA PRO A 18 10.14 -2.21 -4.26
C PRO A 18 11.40 -1.36 -4.04
N ALA A 19 12.13 -1.00 -5.10
CA ALA A 19 13.35 -0.19 -5.01
C ALA A 19 13.08 1.31 -4.88
N THR A 20 11.83 1.75 -5.04
CA THR A 20 11.48 3.18 -5.03
C THR A 20 11.37 3.76 -3.63
N ASN A 21 11.46 5.08 -3.56
CA ASN A 21 11.18 5.84 -2.35
C ASN A 21 9.75 5.55 -1.85
N GLY A 22 9.57 5.54 -0.54
CA GLY A 22 8.32 5.16 0.11
C GLY A 22 8.28 3.70 0.56
N ASN A 23 9.16 2.83 0.03
CA ASN A 23 9.34 1.48 0.54
C ASN A 23 10.45 1.50 1.59
N ILE A 24 10.09 1.26 2.84
CA ILE A 24 11.01 1.38 3.97
C ILE A 24 11.57 0.00 4.31
N PRO A 25 12.91 -0.16 4.35
CA PRO A 25 13.51 -1.40 4.80
C PRO A 25 13.08 -1.73 6.24
N TYR A 26 12.73 -2.97 6.49
CA TYR A 26 12.24 -3.44 7.80
C TYR A 26 13.14 -3.01 8.97
N SER A 27 14.46 -3.01 8.77
CA SER A 27 15.44 -2.60 9.78
C SER A 27 15.44 -1.11 10.10
N SER A 28 14.76 -0.29 9.30
CA SER A 28 14.70 1.17 9.47
C SER A 28 13.40 1.65 10.10
N LEU A 29 12.49 0.74 10.43
CA LEU A 29 11.21 1.11 11.05
C LEU A 29 11.43 1.62 12.48
N PRO A 30 10.71 2.68 12.89
CA PRO A 30 10.74 3.14 14.27
C PRO A 30 10.19 2.07 15.21
N THR A 31 10.73 2.02 16.42
CA THR A 31 10.37 1.02 17.43
C THR A 31 9.59 1.61 18.61
N THR A 32 9.58 2.93 18.73
CA THR A 32 8.85 3.66 19.77
C THR A 32 7.92 4.72 19.18
N MET A 33 6.91 5.14 19.93
CA MET A 33 5.97 6.16 19.47
C MET A 33 6.65 7.52 19.26
N GLU A 34 7.64 7.85 20.04
CA GLU A 34 8.42 9.08 19.94
C GLU A 34 9.22 9.12 18.62
N GLU A 35 9.76 7.98 18.21
CA GLU A 35 10.49 7.84 16.95
C GLU A 35 9.57 7.99 15.74
N TYR A 36 8.29 7.56 15.83
CA TYR A 36 7.32 7.71 14.74
C TYR A 36 7.13 9.15 14.29
N GLN A 37 7.10 10.08 15.21
CA GLN A 37 6.86 11.48 14.87
C GLN A 37 7.97 12.06 13.99
N SER A 38 9.23 11.83 14.34
CA SER A 38 10.37 12.30 13.55
C SER A 38 10.55 11.50 12.26
N PHE A 39 10.25 10.21 12.28
CA PHE A 39 10.38 9.33 11.13
C PHE A 39 9.40 9.70 10.01
N TYR A 40 8.17 10.07 10.34
CA TYR A 40 7.14 10.45 9.38
C TYR A 40 6.98 11.97 9.21
N ASP A 41 7.87 12.76 9.78
CA ASP A 41 7.86 14.21 9.61
C ASP A 41 8.54 14.59 8.28
N TYR A 42 7.80 14.36 7.22
CA TYR A 42 8.25 14.61 5.85
C TYR A 42 8.73 16.05 5.63
N PHE A 43 8.12 17.02 6.26
CA PHE A 43 8.45 18.44 6.08
C PHE A 43 9.77 18.85 6.73
N ASN A 44 10.18 18.15 7.78
CA ASN A 44 11.43 18.41 8.49
C ASN A 44 12.51 17.36 8.19
N GLY A 45 12.36 16.58 7.14
CA GLY A 45 13.36 15.63 6.70
C GLY A 45 13.24 14.23 7.31
N GLY A 46 12.05 13.86 7.75
CA GLY A 46 11.75 12.47 8.09
C GLY A 46 12.02 11.51 6.93
N ASP A 47 12.20 10.24 7.23
CA ASP A 47 12.53 9.24 6.22
C ASP A 47 11.41 9.09 5.19
N ILE A 48 11.72 9.34 3.94
CA ILE A 48 10.82 9.13 2.79
C ILE A 48 10.90 7.70 2.25
N GLY A 49 11.72 6.85 2.89
CA GLY A 49 12.01 5.49 2.44
C GLY A 49 12.98 5.45 1.28
N SER A 50 13.94 4.56 1.38
CA SER A 50 14.96 4.35 0.33
C SER A 50 14.65 3.14 -0.56
N GLY A 51 13.62 2.36 -0.23
CA GLY A 51 13.29 1.12 -0.92
C GLY A 51 14.28 -0.02 -0.68
N TYR A 52 14.03 -1.13 -1.34
CA TYR A 52 14.90 -2.30 -1.37
C TYR A 52 15.66 -2.33 -2.70
N ALA A 53 16.95 -2.07 -2.68
CA ALA A 53 17.76 -2.09 -3.90
C ALA A 53 17.86 -3.49 -4.52
N ILE A 54 17.87 -4.51 -3.67
CA ILE A 54 18.10 -5.91 -4.06
C ILE A 54 16.93 -6.77 -3.58
N ASN A 55 16.40 -7.58 -4.46
CA ASN A 55 15.42 -8.61 -4.13
C ASN A 55 16.10 -9.68 -3.24
N PRO A 56 15.64 -9.89 -2.01
CA PRO A 56 16.28 -10.81 -1.06
C PRO A 56 16.19 -12.29 -1.47
N ILE A 57 15.28 -12.62 -2.39
CA ILE A 57 15.07 -13.99 -2.87
C ILE A 57 15.98 -14.30 -4.04
N THR A 58 16.03 -13.39 -5.02
CA THR A 58 16.80 -13.60 -6.27
C THR A 58 18.21 -13.08 -6.20
N SER A 59 18.53 -12.24 -5.20
CA SER A 59 19.79 -11.49 -5.07
C SER A 59 20.10 -10.58 -6.26
N MET A 60 19.09 -10.23 -7.05
CA MET A 60 19.20 -9.33 -8.20
C MET A 60 18.53 -7.99 -7.88
N PRO A 61 18.96 -6.90 -8.53
CA PRO A 61 18.22 -5.64 -8.47
C PRO A 61 16.77 -5.82 -8.92
N TYR A 62 15.88 -4.99 -8.38
CA TYR A 62 14.52 -4.90 -8.91
C TYR A 62 14.53 -4.13 -10.23
N GLU A 63 13.83 -4.66 -11.21
CA GLU A 63 13.55 -3.93 -12.44
C GLU A 63 12.51 -2.84 -12.17
N PRO A 64 12.68 -1.64 -12.77
CA PRO A 64 11.68 -0.58 -12.65
C PRO A 64 10.31 -1.02 -13.16
N GLN A 65 9.27 -0.69 -12.41
CA GLN A 65 7.87 -0.97 -12.76
C GLN A 65 7.16 0.35 -13.03
N MET A 66 7.35 0.87 -14.24
CA MET A 66 6.83 2.16 -14.64
C MET A 66 5.34 2.12 -14.95
N VAL A 67 4.54 2.90 -14.26
CA VAL A 67 3.10 3.04 -14.46
C VAL A 67 2.72 4.51 -14.61
N ARG A 68 1.63 4.79 -15.30
CA ARG A 68 1.07 6.15 -15.33
C ARG A 68 0.48 6.47 -13.96
N ARG A 69 0.87 7.61 -13.41
CA ARG A 69 0.40 8.07 -12.09
C ARG A 69 -1.12 8.08 -11.96
N GLY A 70 -1.83 8.61 -12.96
CA GLY A 70 -3.27 8.66 -12.96
C GLY A 70 -3.93 7.28 -12.99
N ASP A 71 -3.40 6.35 -13.78
CA ASP A 71 -3.90 4.98 -13.86
C ASP A 71 -3.69 4.25 -12.54
N TYR A 72 -2.50 4.39 -11.95
CA TYR A 72 -2.20 3.81 -10.65
C TYR A 72 -3.10 4.35 -9.53
N ALA A 73 -3.33 5.67 -9.51
CA ALA A 73 -4.23 6.29 -8.55
C ALA A 73 -5.68 5.81 -8.69
N ARG A 74 -6.15 5.61 -9.93
CA ARG A 74 -7.49 5.03 -10.18
C ARG A 74 -7.60 3.59 -9.70
N VAL A 75 -6.61 2.77 -10.01
CA VAL A 75 -6.57 1.37 -9.53
C VAL A 75 -6.61 1.33 -8.00
N LEU A 76 -5.81 2.14 -7.33
CA LEU A 76 -5.85 2.23 -5.86
C LEU A 76 -7.21 2.68 -5.34
N ALA A 77 -7.82 3.69 -5.98
CA ALA A 77 -9.12 4.20 -5.55
C ALA A 77 -10.26 3.21 -5.75
N GLU A 78 -10.25 2.46 -6.84
CA GLU A 78 -11.32 1.52 -7.20
C GLU A 78 -11.12 0.14 -6.58
N PHE A 79 -9.92 -0.39 -6.67
CA PHE A 79 -9.61 -1.74 -6.19
C PHE A 79 -9.57 -1.83 -4.66
N TRP A 80 -9.09 -0.78 -4.00
CA TRP A 80 -9.01 -0.69 -2.54
C TRP A 80 -10.16 0.11 -1.91
N ALA A 81 -11.21 0.41 -2.69
CA ALA A 81 -12.41 1.05 -2.15
C ALA A 81 -13.09 0.15 -1.12
N ASP A 82 -13.33 0.69 0.07
CA ASP A 82 -14.07 0.03 1.13
C ASP A 82 -15.50 0.56 1.13
N GLY A 83 -16.36 -0.06 0.33
CA GLY A 83 -17.76 0.28 0.17
C GLY A 83 -18.70 -0.68 0.91
N LEU A 84 -20.00 -0.44 0.81
CA LEU A 84 -21.02 -1.25 1.49
C LEU A 84 -21.07 -2.71 0.98
N ASP A 85 -20.71 -2.92 -0.27
CA ASP A 85 -20.76 -4.23 -0.94
C ASP A 85 -19.35 -4.86 -1.09
N SER A 86 -18.33 -4.27 -0.48
CA SER A 86 -16.97 -4.82 -0.50
C SER A 86 -16.71 -5.73 0.70
N GLU A 87 -15.73 -6.60 0.55
CA GLU A 87 -15.19 -7.38 1.68
C GLU A 87 -14.55 -6.44 2.71
N THR A 88 -14.40 -6.92 3.92
CA THR A 88 -13.57 -6.23 4.92
C THR A 88 -12.13 -6.06 4.39
N PRO A 89 -11.40 -5.00 4.74
CA PRO A 89 -10.01 -4.85 4.28
C PRO A 89 -9.15 -6.09 4.48
N PRO A 90 -9.18 -6.78 5.62
CA PRO A 90 -8.53 -8.08 5.76
C PRO A 90 -9.08 -9.16 4.83
N GLY A 91 -10.39 -9.25 4.68
CA GLY A 91 -11.04 -10.25 3.82
C GLY A 91 -10.62 -10.11 2.36
N HIS A 92 -10.44 -8.89 1.88
CA HIS A 92 -9.99 -8.62 0.52
C HIS A 92 -8.62 -9.25 0.21
N TRP A 93 -7.66 -9.15 1.12
CA TRP A 93 -6.35 -9.80 0.97
C TRP A 93 -6.45 -11.32 0.90
N PHE A 94 -7.33 -11.92 1.70
CA PHE A 94 -7.56 -13.37 1.64
C PHE A 94 -8.24 -13.79 0.34
N ASN A 95 -9.16 -12.99 -0.19
CA ASN A 95 -9.77 -13.25 -1.50
C ASN A 95 -8.73 -13.21 -2.62
N ILE A 96 -7.87 -12.18 -2.65
CA ILE A 96 -6.76 -12.09 -3.60
C ILE A 96 -5.85 -13.34 -3.49
N TYR A 97 -5.49 -13.71 -2.27
CA TYR A 97 -4.68 -14.91 -2.06
C TYR A 97 -5.34 -16.17 -2.62
N ASN A 98 -6.62 -16.36 -2.36
CA ASN A 98 -7.37 -17.52 -2.84
C ASN A 98 -7.39 -17.59 -4.37
N GLU A 99 -7.65 -16.47 -5.03
CA GLU A 99 -7.64 -16.41 -6.49
C GLU A 99 -6.26 -16.72 -7.07
N VAL A 100 -5.22 -16.10 -6.51
CA VAL A 100 -3.84 -16.32 -6.97
C VAL A 100 -3.38 -17.75 -6.72
N SER A 101 -3.66 -18.31 -5.54
CA SER A 101 -3.22 -19.66 -5.17
C SER A 101 -3.91 -20.79 -5.96
N GLN A 102 -5.07 -20.49 -6.54
CA GLN A 102 -5.82 -21.41 -7.41
C GLN A 102 -5.50 -21.23 -8.90
N HIS A 103 -4.69 -20.24 -9.26
CA HIS A 103 -4.36 -20.01 -10.66
C HIS A 103 -3.52 -21.15 -11.23
N PRO A 104 -3.82 -21.65 -12.46
CA PRO A 104 -3.14 -22.81 -13.04
C PRO A 104 -1.62 -22.67 -13.20
N LEU A 105 -1.10 -21.44 -13.26
CA LEU A 105 0.33 -21.16 -13.35
C LEU A 105 1.00 -20.99 -11.97
N PHE A 106 0.22 -21.07 -10.88
CA PHE A 106 0.76 -20.91 -9.55
C PHE A 106 1.36 -22.22 -9.04
N GLU A 107 2.64 -22.17 -8.67
CA GLU A 107 3.32 -23.29 -8.05
C GLU A 107 3.42 -23.06 -6.53
N LYS A 108 2.84 -23.97 -5.75
CA LYS A 108 2.87 -23.91 -4.27
C LYS A 108 4.26 -24.23 -3.71
N LYS A 109 5.20 -23.34 -3.97
CA LYS A 109 6.58 -23.41 -3.45
C LYS A 109 6.78 -22.34 -2.39
N TRP A 110 7.27 -22.72 -1.22
CA TRP A 110 7.54 -21.76 -0.16
C TRP A 110 8.60 -20.74 -0.62
N LYS A 111 8.25 -19.45 -0.57
CA LYS A 111 9.09 -18.35 -1.10
C LYS A 111 9.55 -18.57 -2.55
N GLY A 112 8.77 -19.26 -3.35
CA GLY A 112 9.12 -19.56 -4.74
C GLY A 112 10.26 -20.57 -4.94
N GLN A 113 10.69 -21.25 -3.89
CA GLN A 113 11.85 -22.15 -3.91
C GLN A 113 11.51 -23.52 -3.31
N GLY A 114 12.37 -24.50 -3.59
CA GLY A 114 12.22 -25.83 -3.02
C GLY A 114 11.15 -26.68 -3.71
N PRO A 115 10.71 -27.79 -3.08
CA PRO A 115 9.70 -28.68 -3.61
C PRO A 115 8.33 -28.02 -3.64
N VAL A 116 7.45 -28.49 -4.52
CA VAL A 116 6.04 -28.17 -4.49
C VAL A 116 5.42 -28.80 -3.24
N LEU A 117 4.75 -28.01 -2.43
CA LEU A 117 4.05 -28.44 -1.23
C LEU A 117 2.64 -28.93 -1.57
N SER A 118 2.05 -29.73 -0.69
CA SER A 118 0.63 -30.06 -0.78
C SER A 118 -0.22 -28.80 -0.57
N ASP A 119 -1.45 -28.80 -1.07
CA ASP A 119 -2.38 -27.67 -0.91
C ASP A 119 -2.55 -27.28 0.55
N LEU A 120 -2.83 -28.24 1.39
CA LEU A 120 -3.04 -28.01 2.82
C LEU A 120 -1.80 -27.42 3.50
N GLU A 121 -0.63 -27.97 3.20
CA GLU A 121 0.62 -27.50 3.82
C GLU A 121 0.96 -26.08 3.41
N TYR A 122 0.81 -25.76 2.12
CA TYR A 122 1.06 -24.42 1.62
C TYR A 122 0.04 -23.44 2.18
N ASP A 123 -1.25 -23.79 2.16
CA ASP A 123 -2.32 -22.88 2.58
C ASP A 123 -2.22 -22.59 4.09
N VAL A 124 -1.92 -23.56 4.94
CA VAL A 124 -1.71 -23.32 6.37
C VAL A 124 -0.59 -22.30 6.61
N GLN A 125 0.54 -22.45 5.91
CA GLN A 125 1.67 -21.53 6.06
C GLN A 125 1.34 -20.13 5.51
N ALA A 126 0.72 -20.07 4.35
CA ALA A 126 0.38 -18.82 3.70
C ALA A 126 -0.69 -18.04 4.48
N TYR A 127 -1.75 -18.72 4.94
CA TYR A 127 -2.79 -18.07 5.77
C TYR A 127 -2.24 -17.58 7.11
N LEU A 128 -1.36 -18.35 7.76
CA LEU A 128 -0.73 -17.91 9.00
C LEU A 128 0.12 -16.66 8.77
N LEU A 129 0.93 -16.66 7.70
CA LEU A 129 1.79 -15.52 7.38
C LEU A 129 0.97 -14.29 6.99
N LEU A 130 -0.02 -14.45 6.11
CA LEU A 130 -0.89 -13.37 5.67
C LEU A 130 -1.68 -12.80 6.84
N GLY A 131 -2.30 -13.65 7.66
CA GLY A 131 -3.06 -13.22 8.84
C GLY A 131 -2.19 -12.48 9.85
N GLY A 132 -0.98 -12.97 10.12
CA GLY A 132 -0.01 -12.29 10.98
C GLY A 132 0.40 -10.92 10.45
N ALA A 133 0.75 -10.85 9.16
CA ALA A 133 1.12 -9.58 8.53
C ALA A 133 -0.01 -8.55 8.58
N MET A 134 -1.25 -8.99 8.37
CA MET A 134 -2.41 -8.10 8.41
C MET A 134 -2.74 -7.63 9.82
N HIS A 135 -2.61 -8.51 10.80
CA HIS A 135 -2.75 -8.16 12.21
C HIS A 135 -1.73 -7.08 12.60
N ASP A 136 -0.47 -7.28 12.26
CA ASP A 136 0.60 -6.34 12.58
C ASP A 136 0.42 -5.00 11.84
N ALA A 137 0.02 -5.04 10.57
CA ALA A 137 -0.30 -3.85 9.80
C ALA A 137 -1.47 -3.07 10.41
N ALA A 138 -2.51 -3.76 10.87
CA ALA A 138 -3.65 -3.14 11.53
C ALA A 138 -3.24 -2.46 12.85
N ILE A 139 -2.50 -3.14 13.70
CA ILE A 139 -2.01 -2.58 14.97
C ILE A 139 -1.18 -1.33 14.71
N THR A 140 -0.23 -1.41 13.78
CA THR A 140 0.65 -0.29 13.43
C THR A 140 -0.16 0.90 12.90
N ALA A 141 -1.06 0.66 11.94
CA ALA A 141 -1.89 1.71 11.37
C ALA A 141 -2.79 2.38 12.42
N TRP A 142 -3.41 1.60 13.30
CA TRP A 142 -4.26 2.15 14.36
C TRP A 142 -3.47 2.89 15.43
N ALA A 143 -2.26 2.43 15.76
CA ALA A 143 -1.37 3.14 16.67
C ALA A 143 -1.00 4.52 16.12
N ILE A 144 -0.60 4.61 14.85
CA ILE A 144 -0.28 5.87 14.18
C ILE A 144 -1.51 6.78 14.10
N LYS A 145 -2.66 6.23 13.70
CA LYS A 145 -3.92 6.99 13.66
C LYS A 145 -4.32 7.54 15.01
N GLY A 146 -4.19 6.76 16.06
CA GLY A 146 -4.49 7.19 17.42
C GLY A 146 -3.52 8.25 17.95
N TYR A 147 -2.25 8.14 17.58
CA TYR A 147 -1.23 9.11 17.98
C TYR A 147 -1.45 10.49 17.36
N TYR A 148 -1.68 10.53 16.02
CA TYR A 148 -1.81 11.80 15.30
C TYR A 148 -3.23 12.38 15.34
N ASP A 149 -4.24 11.53 15.55
CA ASP A 149 -5.67 11.91 15.58
C ASP A 149 -6.06 12.88 14.44
N TYR A 150 -5.55 12.62 13.25
CA TYR A 150 -5.69 13.52 12.11
C TYR A 150 -7.03 13.35 11.39
N VAL A 151 -7.53 14.43 10.78
CA VAL A 151 -8.77 14.42 10.04
C VAL A 151 -8.72 13.47 8.83
N ARG A 152 -9.79 12.72 8.61
CA ARG A 152 -9.89 11.86 7.42
C ARG A 152 -9.98 12.69 6.14
N PRO A 153 -9.38 12.25 5.04
CA PRO A 153 -9.43 12.96 3.77
C PRO A 153 -10.85 13.34 3.33
N VAL A 154 -11.82 12.42 3.47
CA VAL A 154 -13.21 12.69 3.12
C VAL A 154 -13.83 13.82 3.95
N SER A 155 -13.50 13.92 5.21
CA SER A 155 -13.98 15.00 6.10
C SER A 155 -13.33 16.33 5.74
N ALA A 156 -12.02 16.31 5.44
CA ALA A 156 -11.30 17.51 4.99
C ALA A 156 -11.85 18.02 3.65
N ILE A 157 -12.07 17.13 2.69
CA ILE A 157 -12.61 17.47 1.36
C ILE A 157 -14.02 18.09 1.50
N ARG A 158 -14.89 17.46 2.28
CA ARG A 158 -16.24 17.98 2.51
C ARG A 158 -16.22 19.35 3.19
N TYR A 159 -15.41 19.49 4.24
CA TYR A 159 -15.27 20.76 4.95
C TYR A 159 -14.77 21.87 4.03
N MET A 160 -13.79 21.59 3.19
CA MET A 160 -13.25 22.57 2.25
C MET A 160 -14.28 22.90 1.14
N GLY A 161 -15.01 21.90 0.65
CA GLY A 161 -16.08 22.07 -0.34
C GLY A 161 -17.20 22.94 0.20
N ASP A 162 -17.66 22.71 1.42
CA ASP A 162 -18.72 23.52 2.08
C ASP A 162 -18.31 24.99 2.25
N ARG A 163 -17.02 25.29 2.22
CA ARG A 163 -16.49 26.65 2.29
C ARG A 163 -16.16 27.25 0.93
N GLY A 164 -16.50 26.59 -0.17
CA GLY A 164 -16.19 27.03 -1.51
C GLY A 164 -14.67 27.07 -1.79
N GLN A 165 -13.89 26.22 -1.13
CA GLN A 165 -12.45 26.16 -1.29
C GLN A 165 -12.06 25.00 -2.22
N SER A 166 -11.67 25.32 -3.43
CA SER A 166 -11.04 24.39 -4.37
C SER A 166 -9.56 24.69 -4.49
N SER A 167 -8.73 23.65 -4.63
CA SER A 167 -7.30 23.83 -4.93
C SER A 167 -7.07 24.23 -6.39
N ASP A 168 -8.06 24.07 -7.24
CA ASP A 168 -8.03 24.45 -8.65
C ASP A 168 -9.10 25.50 -8.92
N PRO A 169 -8.71 26.75 -9.27
CA PRO A 169 -9.67 27.83 -9.52
C PRO A 169 -10.55 27.62 -10.75
N MET A 170 -10.20 26.64 -11.62
CA MET A 170 -10.96 26.31 -12.82
C MET A 170 -12.07 25.29 -12.57
N LEU A 171 -12.08 24.68 -11.38
CA LEU A 171 -13.08 23.70 -10.99
C LEU A 171 -14.19 24.34 -10.17
N PRO A 172 -15.41 23.84 -10.27
CA PRO A 172 -16.52 24.29 -9.43
C PRO A 172 -16.18 24.17 -7.95
N SER A 173 -16.48 25.18 -7.18
CA SER A 173 -16.40 25.16 -5.71
C SER A 173 -17.55 24.36 -5.11
#